data_0bb82fc8db1a31a59eb9d1c9a29753e9
#
_entry.id   0bb82fc8db1a31a59eb9d1c9a29753e9
#
_cell.length_a   1.000
_cell.length_b   1.000
_cell.length_c   1.000
_cell.angle_alpha   90.00
_cell.angle_beta   90.00
_cell.angle_gamma   90.00
#
_symmetry.space_group_name_H-M   'P 1'
#
loop_
_entity.id
_entity.type
_entity.pdbx_description
1 polymer ?
#
loop_
_entity_poly.entity_id
_entity_poly.type
_entity_poly.pdbx_seq_one_letter_code
_entity_poly.pdbx_strand_id
1 'polypeptide(L)'
;MMANKRTLATSPVTTPLFVAIDTPSKDAAVEISKKLAQSPGLGLKLGLEFFGALGPDGVRAVKEAAPKTPIFLDLKFHDIPNTVAGVIKSIAPLAPAMLTLHSSGGAAMMKAAVAAATEAAEAGGYEKPLILAVTVLTSLDDADLDAVGQSTPASTQVVRLATLAQQCGMDGVVCSAKEIEPIRAACGNEFVLVVPGIRPAGAAHGDQKRVVTPAIAMTSGASCLVVGRPITQADEPSAAAKDILAEIAGAVKAAAE
;
A
#
# COMPACT_ATOMS: atom_id res chain seq x y z
N MET A 1 24.39 15.58 11.65
CA MET A 1 23.56 14.51 11.06
C MET A 1 23.10 14.99 9.71
N MET A 2 23.65 14.48 8.62
CA MET A 2 23.20 14.86 7.28
C MET A 2 21.90 14.11 6.98
N ALA A 3 20.80 14.87 6.80
CA ALA A 3 19.55 14.30 6.31
C ALA A 3 19.81 13.68 4.93
N ASN A 4 19.62 12.38 4.82
CA ASN A 4 19.84 11.64 3.59
C ASN A 4 18.72 12.03 2.61
N LYS A 5 19.06 12.89 1.64
CA LYS A 5 18.11 13.40 0.64
C LYS A 5 17.64 12.23 -0.23
N ARG A 6 16.38 11.86 -0.09
CA ARG A 6 15.74 10.84 -0.94
C ARG A 6 15.12 11.52 -2.15
N THR A 7 15.52 11.12 -3.34
CA THR A 7 14.80 11.44 -4.58
C THR A 7 13.85 10.26 -4.90
N LEU A 8 12.66 10.53 -5.42
CA LEU A 8 11.73 9.50 -5.94
C LEU A 8 12.41 8.57 -6.97
N ALA A 9 13.50 9.03 -7.59
CA ALA A 9 14.28 8.26 -8.56
C ALA A 9 14.95 6.99 -7.99
N THR A 10 15.06 6.85 -6.65
CA THR A 10 15.61 5.65 -6.01
C THR A 10 14.55 4.69 -5.47
N SER A 11 13.27 5.07 -5.54
CA SER A 11 12.18 4.20 -5.11
C SER A 11 11.83 3.19 -6.21
N PRO A 12 11.67 1.89 -5.91
CA PRO A 12 11.14 0.91 -6.85
C PRO A 12 9.67 1.18 -7.23
N VAL A 13 9.01 2.12 -6.54
CA VAL A 13 7.62 2.52 -6.78
C VAL A 13 7.58 3.80 -7.59
N THR A 14 7.12 3.71 -8.84
CA THR A 14 6.94 4.87 -9.74
C THR A 14 5.56 5.53 -9.59
N THR A 15 4.64 4.90 -8.87
CA THR A 15 3.26 5.36 -8.64
C THR A 15 3.14 5.92 -7.22
N PRO A 16 3.17 7.26 -7.04
CA PRO A 16 3.20 7.86 -5.70
C PRO A 16 1.85 7.87 -4.98
N LEU A 17 0.75 7.61 -5.69
CA LEU A 17 -0.61 7.65 -5.15
C LEU A 17 -1.44 6.45 -5.61
N PHE A 18 -2.01 5.70 -4.64
CA PHE A 18 -3.03 4.68 -4.90
C PHE A 18 -4.37 5.14 -4.35
N VAL A 19 -5.41 5.09 -5.19
CA VAL A 19 -6.78 5.40 -4.78
C VAL A 19 -7.48 4.14 -4.29
N ALA A 20 -7.93 4.13 -3.04
CA ALA A 20 -8.67 3.02 -2.47
C ALA A 20 -10.11 3.01 -2.99
N ILE A 21 -10.46 1.94 -3.72
CA ILE A 21 -11.81 1.69 -4.24
C ILE A 21 -12.43 0.62 -3.32
N ASP A 22 -13.14 1.09 -2.31
CA ASP A 22 -13.83 0.27 -1.33
C ASP A 22 -15.34 0.34 -1.64
N THR A 23 -15.82 -0.57 -2.49
CA THR A 23 -17.23 -0.71 -2.89
C THR A 23 -17.54 -2.14 -3.31
N PRO A 24 -18.69 -2.71 -2.90
CA PRO A 24 -19.14 -4.02 -3.36
C PRO A 24 -19.79 -3.97 -4.75
N SER A 25 -20.02 -2.78 -5.32
CA SER A 25 -20.64 -2.60 -6.64
C SER A 25 -19.61 -2.64 -7.76
N LYS A 26 -19.73 -3.62 -8.66
CA LYS A 26 -18.89 -3.74 -9.85
C LYS A 26 -19.00 -2.50 -10.75
N ASP A 27 -20.21 -2.01 -10.99
CA ASP A 27 -20.45 -0.88 -11.88
C ASP A 27 -19.84 0.41 -11.31
N ALA A 28 -20.00 0.65 -10.00
CA ALA A 28 -19.40 1.80 -9.34
C ALA A 28 -17.86 1.73 -9.39
N ALA A 29 -17.27 0.55 -9.15
CA ALA A 29 -15.82 0.36 -9.24
C ALA A 29 -15.28 0.60 -10.65
N VAL A 30 -15.97 0.10 -11.68
CA VAL A 30 -15.62 0.29 -13.10
C VAL A 30 -15.73 1.77 -13.47
N GLU A 31 -16.80 2.45 -13.07
CA GLU A 31 -17.01 3.86 -13.39
C GLU A 31 -15.92 4.76 -12.79
N ILE A 32 -15.65 4.61 -11.49
CA ILE A 32 -14.59 5.40 -10.83
C ILE A 32 -13.22 5.09 -11.42
N SER A 33 -12.94 3.84 -11.76
CA SER A 33 -11.68 3.43 -12.39
C SER A 33 -11.47 4.10 -13.74
N LYS A 34 -12.51 4.19 -14.59
CA LYS A 34 -12.46 4.91 -15.87
C LYS A 34 -12.15 6.40 -15.68
N LYS A 35 -12.79 7.04 -14.70
CA LYS A 35 -12.54 8.46 -14.39
C LYS A 35 -11.09 8.70 -13.97
N LEU A 36 -10.52 7.81 -13.16
CA LEU A 36 -9.17 7.93 -12.62
C LEU A 36 -8.07 7.49 -13.60
N ALA A 37 -8.37 6.61 -14.54
CA ALA A 37 -7.38 6.03 -15.47
C ALA A 37 -6.62 7.05 -16.34
N GLN A 38 -7.13 8.26 -16.47
CA GLN A 38 -6.51 9.35 -17.26
C GLN A 38 -5.48 10.16 -16.46
N SER A 39 -5.27 9.88 -15.18
CA SER A 39 -4.35 10.61 -14.33
C SER A 39 -3.00 9.87 -14.24
N PRO A 40 -1.92 10.36 -14.88
CA PRO A 40 -0.61 9.73 -14.78
C PRO A 40 -0.09 9.77 -13.32
N GLY A 41 0.67 8.74 -12.92
CA GLY A 41 1.20 8.62 -11.55
C GLY A 41 0.19 8.09 -10.53
N LEU A 42 -0.97 7.61 -10.96
CA LEU A 42 -2.02 7.07 -10.12
C LEU A 42 -2.17 5.55 -10.30
N GLY A 43 -2.37 4.84 -9.19
CA GLY A 43 -2.76 3.44 -9.15
C GLY A 43 -4.11 3.26 -8.43
N LEU A 44 -4.68 2.09 -8.52
CA LEU A 44 -5.94 1.73 -7.86
C LEU A 44 -5.67 0.63 -6.81
N LYS A 45 -6.16 0.83 -5.59
CA LYS A 45 -6.11 -0.18 -4.52
C LYS A 45 -7.48 -0.84 -4.39
N LEU A 46 -7.52 -2.15 -4.53
CA LEU A 46 -8.70 -2.97 -4.32
C LEU A 46 -8.52 -3.76 -3.01
N GLY A 47 -9.39 -3.49 -2.05
CA GLY A 47 -9.31 -4.05 -0.70
C GLY A 47 -10.23 -5.24 -0.48
N LEU A 48 -10.36 -5.63 0.81
CA LEU A 48 -11.11 -6.82 1.22
C LEU A 48 -12.61 -6.74 0.88
N GLU A 49 -13.24 -5.58 1.06
CA GLU A 49 -14.66 -5.40 0.74
C GLU A 49 -14.93 -5.64 -0.75
N PHE A 50 -14.13 -5.01 -1.61
CA PHE A 50 -14.22 -5.19 -3.06
C PHE A 50 -13.99 -6.64 -3.46
N PHE A 51 -12.88 -7.24 -2.99
CA PHE A 51 -12.50 -8.59 -3.39
C PHE A 51 -13.43 -9.65 -2.80
N GLY A 52 -13.94 -9.46 -1.59
CA GLY A 52 -14.93 -10.34 -0.97
C GLY A 52 -16.25 -10.39 -1.74
N ALA A 53 -16.67 -9.24 -2.29
CA ALA A 53 -17.91 -9.15 -3.07
C ALA A 53 -17.77 -9.63 -4.52
N LEU A 54 -16.64 -9.34 -5.18
CA LEU A 54 -16.51 -9.43 -6.64
C LEU A 54 -15.40 -10.40 -7.09
N GLY A 55 -14.52 -10.82 -6.20
CA GLY A 55 -13.44 -11.75 -6.48
C GLY A 55 -12.52 -11.35 -7.65
N PRO A 56 -11.87 -12.33 -8.28
CA PRO A 56 -11.00 -12.10 -9.44
C PRO A 56 -11.68 -11.46 -10.63
N ASP A 57 -12.98 -11.72 -10.84
CA ASP A 57 -13.73 -11.14 -11.98
C ASP A 57 -13.94 -9.63 -11.81
N GLY A 58 -14.13 -9.16 -10.57
CA GLY A 58 -14.15 -7.74 -10.28
C GLY A 58 -12.81 -7.07 -10.61
N VAL A 59 -11.69 -7.71 -10.26
CA VAL A 59 -10.35 -7.20 -10.59
C VAL A 59 -10.15 -7.11 -12.11
N ARG A 60 -10.56 -8.13 -12.86
CA ARG A 60 -10.50 -8.12 -14.33
C ARG A 60 -11.30 -6.96 -14.92
N ALA A 61 -12.52 -6.75 -14.43
CA ALA A 61 -13.36 -5.65 -14.90
C ALA A 61 -12.75 -4.27 -14.65
N VAL A 62 -12.10 -4.06 -13.48
CA VAL A 62 -11.36 -2.83 -13.18
C VAL A 62 -10.15 -2.69 -14.10
N LYS A 63 -9.39 -3.75 -14.36
CA LYS A 63 -8.26 -3.73 -15.31
C LYS A 63 -8.67 -3.42 -16.74
N GLU A 64 -9.80 -3.95 -17.21
CA GLU A 64 -10.37 -3.63 -18.53
C GLU A 64 -10.78 -2.16 -18.62
N ALA A 65 -11.32 -1.60 -17.53
CA ALA A 65 -11.72 -0.20 -17.44
C ALA A 65 -10.53 0.77 -17.37
N ALA A 66 -9.40 0.32 -16.80
CA ALA A 66 -8.18 1.09 -16.56
C ALA A 66 -6.91 0.28 -16.89
N PRO A 67 -6.67 -0.10 -18.16
CA PRO A 67 -5.70 -1.14 -18.53
C PRO A 67 -4.23 -0.77 -18.26
N LYS A 68 -3.91 0.52 -18.18
CA LYS A 68 -2.54 1.01 -17.90
C LYS A 68 -2.32 1.41 -16.44
N THR A 69 -3.35 1.31 -15.61
CA THR A 69 -3.31 1.75 -14.22
C THR A 69 -2.85 0.60 -13.33
N PRO A 70 -1.77 0.76 -12.55
CA PRO A 70 -1.30 -0.27 -11.63
C PRO A 70 -2.37 -0.64 -10.60
N ILE A 71 -2.54 -1.94 -10.34
CA ILE A 71 -3.49 -2.45 -9.34
C ILE A 71 -2.72 -2.93 -8.10
N PHE A 72 -3.08 -2.41 -6.96
CA PHE A 72 -2.66 -2.86 -5.65
C PHE A 72 -3.78 -3.71 -5.02
N LEU A 73 -3.58 -5.02 -4.89
CA LEU A 73 -4.50 -5.91 -4.18
C LEU A 73 -4.13 -5.95 -2.70
N ASP A 74 -4.91 -5.24 -1.89
CA ASP A 74 -4.69 -5.09 -0.45
C ASP A 74 -5.54 -6.11 0.33
N LEU A 75 -5.13 -7.39 0.28
CA LEU A 75 -5.89 -8.53 0.79
C LEU A 75 -5.39 -9.06 2.15
N LYS A 76 -4.24 -8.57 2.62
CA LYS A 76 -3.69 -8.83 3.96
C LYS A 76 -3.68 -10.31 4.35
N PHE A 77 -3.14 -11.16 3.46
CA PHE A 77 -3.10 -12.60 3.69
C PHE A 77 -2.43 -12.96 5.02
N HIS A 78 -3.04 -13.88 5.75
CA HIS A 78 -2.52 -14.35 7.02
C HIS A 78 -2.99 -15.77 7.25
N ASP A 79 -2.15 -16.75 6.91
CA ASP A 79 -2.42 -18.18 7.02
C ASP A 79 -1.09 -18.94 7.08
N ILE A 80 -1.13 -20.27 7.15
CA ILE A 80 0.08 -21.11 7.07
C ILE A 80 0.82 -20.90 5.74
N PRO A 81 2.15 -21.11 5.69
CA PRO A 81 2.98 -20.78 4.52
C PRO A 81 2.47 -21.35 3.20
N ASN A 82 2.03 -22.61 3.20
CA ASN A 82 1.55 -23.26 1.97
C ASN A 82 0.26 -22.65 1.42
N THR A 83 -0.66 -22.24 2.30
CA THR A 83 -1.92 -21.58 1.91
C THR A 83 -1.65 -20.22 1.31
N VAL A 84 -0.75 -19.42 1.93
CA VAL A 84 -0.37 -18.10 1.41
C VAL A 84 0.36 -18.22 0.07
N ALA A 85 1.27 -19.16 -0.08
CA ALA A 85 1.90 -19.45 -1.37
C ALA A 85 0.88 -19.83 -2.45
N GLY A 86 -0.08 -20.69 -2.11
CA GLY A 86 -1.15 -21.12 -3.01
C GLY A 86 -2.04 -19.97 -3.49
N VAL A 87 -2.48 -19.08 -2.58
CA VAL A 87 -3.32 -17.94 -2.96
C VAL A 87 -2.56 -16.94 -3.83
N ILE A 88 -1.26 -16.69 -3.55
CA ILE A 88 -0.43 -15.81 -4.39
C ILE A 88 -0.34 -16.37 -5.81
N LYS A 89 -0.06 -17.66 -5.99
CA LYS A 89 -0.04 -18.30 -7.31
C LYS A 89 -1.39 -18.21 -8.03
N SER A 90 -2.50 -18.32 -7.30
CA SER A 90 -3.86 -18.27 -7.87
C SER A 90 -4.25 -16.87 -8.35
N ILE A 91 -3.78 -15.81 -7.69
CA ILE A 91 -4.10 -14.42 -8.07
C ILE A 91 -3.04 -13.78 -8.98
N ALA A 92 -1.86 -14.38 -9.10
CA ALA A 92 -0.78 -13.89 -9.94
C ALA A 92 -1.19 -13.61 -11.40
N PRO A 93 -2.08 -14.42 -12.07
CA PRO A 93 -2.57 -14.11 -13.42
C PRO A 93 -3.37 -12.80 -13.54
N LEU A 94 -3.79 -12.22 -12.41
CA LEU A 94 -4.38 -10.88 -12.40
C LEU A 94 -3.31 -9.79 -12.58
N ALA A 95 -2.02 -10.16 -12.54
CA ALA A 95 -0.87 -9.27 -12.67
C ALA A 95 -1.02 -7.99 -11.82
N PRO A 96 -1.18 -8.11 -10.48
CA PRO A 96 -1.19 -6.95 -9.60
C PRO A 96 0.21 -6.35 -9.50
N ALA A 97 0.30 -5.02 -9.31
CA ALA A 97 1.57 -4.36 -9.05
C ALA A 97 2.04 -4.58 -7.60
N MET A 98 1.11 -4.74 -6.67
CA MET A 98 1.40 -4.93 -5.24
C MET A 98 0.40 -5.91 -4.61
N LEU A 99 0.88 -6.65 -3.59
CA LEU A 99 0.09 -7.55 -2.74
C LEU A 99 0.44 -7.33 -1.26
N THR A 100 -0.51 -7.54 -0.36
CA THR A 100 -0.26 -7.47 1.07
C THR A 100 -0.48 -8.80 1.78
N LEU A 101 0.33 -9.02 2.82
CA LEU A 101 0.17 -10.05 3.83
C LEU A 101 0.56 -9.49 5.21
N HIS A 102 0.22 -10.17 6.30
CA HIS A 102 0.60 -9.75 7.65
C HIS A 102 1.99 -10.25 8.03
N SER A 103 2.87 -9.36 8.52
CA SER A 103 4.19 -9.74 9.05
C SER A 103 4.10 -10.64 10.29
N SER A 104 3.01 -10.55 11.07
CA SER A 104 2.74 -11.40 12.23
C SER A 104 2.51 -12.89 11.87
N GLY A 105 2.33 -13.23 10.60
CA GLY A 105 2.33 -14.63 10.13
C GLY A 105 3.69 -15.33 10.18
N GLY A 106 4.76 -14.60 10.50
CA GLY A 106 6.09 -15.12 10.76
C GLY A 106 6.96 -15.33 9.51
N ALA A 107 8.24 -15.60 9.75
CA ALA A 107 9.26 -15.63 8.71
C ALA A 107 9.01 -16.70 7.63
N ALA A 108 8.52 -17.88 8.02
CA ALA A 108 8.26 -18.97 7.07
C ALA A 108 7.16 -18.59 6.07
N MET A 109 6.07 -17.96 6.55
CA MET A 109 4.98 -17.51 5.69
C MET A 109 5.44 -16.39 4.72
N MET A 110 6.17 -15.39 5.21
CA MET A 110 6.69 -14.31 4.38
C MET A 110 7.64 -14.81 3.29
N LYS A 111 8.59 -15.70 3.64
CA LYS A 111 9.51 -16.30 2.66
C LYS A 111 8.79 -17.13 1.61
N ALA A 112 7.79 -17.92 2.02
CA ALA A 112 6.97 -18.71 1.09
C ALA A 112 6.18 -17.80 0.12
N ALA A 113 5.69 -16.67 0.60
CA ALA A 113 4.99 -15.67 -0.21
C ALA A 113 5.90 -15.05 -1.28
N VAL A 114 7.11 -14.62 -0.90
CA VAL A 114 8.10 -14.05 -1.83
C VAL A 114 8.50 -15.07 -2.90
N ALA A 115 8.80 -16.31 -2.50
CA ALA A 115 9.14 -17.39 -3.43
C ALA A 115 7.99 -17.67 -4.41
N ALA A 116 6.76 -17.80 -3.91
CA ALA A 116 5.58 -18.04 -4.74
C ALA A 116 5.32 -16.92 -5.76
N ALA A 117 5.54 -15.66 -5.38
CA ALA A 117 5.39 -14.51 -6.28
C ALA A 117 6.44 -14.53 -7.40
N THR A 118 7.69 -14.88 -7.08
CA THR A 118 8.78 -15.00 -8.05
C THR A 118 8.50 -16.14 -9.04
N GLU A 119 8.23 -17.33 -8.53
CA GLU A 119 7.91 -18.52 -9.36
C GLU A 119 6.71 -18.29 -10.28
N ALA A 120 5.65 -17.64 -9.76
CA ALA A 120 4.45 -17.38 -10.54
C ALA A 120 4.70 -16.34 -11.64
N ALA A 121 5.49 -15.30 -11.37
CA ALA A 121 5.86 -14.28 -12.34
C ALA A 121 6.71 -14.85 -13.48
N GLU A 122 7.72 -15.66 -13.14
CA GLU A 122 8.57 -16.36 -14.12
C GLU A 122 7.76 -17.31 -14.99
N ALA A 123 6.89 -18.13 -14.38
CA ALA A 123 6.04 -19.07 -15.11
C ALA A 123 5.00 -18.40 -16.01
N GLY A 124 4.49 -17.24 -15.59
CA GLY A 124 3.45 -16.49 -16.31
C GLY A 124 3.97 -15.42 -17.28
N GLY A 125 5.27 -15.10 -17.26
CA GLY A 125 5.88 -14.08 -18.11
C GLY A 125 5.40 -12.64 -17.81
N TYR A 126 5.09 -12.32 -16.55
CA TYR A 126 4.70 -10.98 -16.11
C TYR A 126 5.63 -10.46 -14.99
N GLU A 127 5.56 -9.15 -14.74
CA GLU A 127 6.35 -8.55 -13.65
C GLU A 127 5.96 -9.11 -12.28
N LYS A 128 6.95 -9.44 -11.45
CA LYS A 128 6.74 -9.86 -10.07
C LYS A 128 6.07 -8.70 -9.30
N PRO A 129 4.92 -8.92 -8.64
CA PRO A 129 4.32 -7.92 -7.77
C PRO A 129 5.25 -7.60 -6.59
N LEU A 130 5.22 -6.37 -6.12
CA LEU A 130 5.82 -6.03 -4.83
C LEU A 130 5.02 -6.70 -3.70
N ILE A 131 5.69 -7.50 -2.88
CA ILE A 131 5.08 -8.17 -1.74
C ILE A 131 5.33 -7.35 -0.49
N LEU A 132 4.25 -6.80 0.08
CA LEU A 132 4.29 -5.87 1.20
C LEU A 132 3.75 -6.51 2.47
N ALA A 133 4.43 -6.29 3.59
CA ALA A 133 3.98 -6.77 4.89
C ALA A 133 3.20 -5.68 5.65
N VAL A 134 2.03 -6.01 6.15
CA VAL A 134 1.30 -5.17 7.10
C VAL A 134 1.93 -5.38 8.48
N THR A 135 2.38 -4.31 9.10
CA THR A 135 3.00 -4.34 10.43
C THR A 135 1.95 -4.40 11.54
N VAL A 136 1.48 -3.25 12.01
CA VAL A 136 0.39 -3.12 12.97
C VAL A 136 -0.73 -2.33 12.29
N LEU A 137 -1.97 -2.80 12.40
CA LEU A 137 -3.12 -2.08 11.84
C LEU A 137 -3.28 -0.73 12.55
N THR A 138 -3.55 0.32 11.79
CA THR A 138 -3.67 1.69 12.30
C THR A 138 -4.84 1.91 13.26
N SER A 139 -5.74 0.94 13.37
CA SER A 139 -6.86 0.91 14.31
C SER A 139 -6.47 0.40 15.70
N LEU A 140 -5.32 -0.29 15.82
CA LEU A 140 -4.87 -0.88 17.09
C LEU A 140 -4.01 0.13 17.87
N ASP A 141 -4.16 0.09 19.20
CA ASP A 141 -3.33 0.78 20.17
C ASP A 141 -2.53 -0.21 21.03
N ASP A 142 -1.80 0.30 22.03
CA ASP A 142 -0.96 -0.54 22.89
C ASP A 142 -1.78 -1.53 23.72
N ALA A 143 -2.99 -1.15 24.15
CA ALA A 143 -3.87 -2.04 24.90
C ALA A 143 -4.41 -3.18 24.04
N ASP A 144 -4.75 -2.90 22.77
CA ASP A 144 -5.16 -3.92 21.81
C ASP A 144 -4.01 -4.90 21.50
N LEU A 145 -2.77 -4.40 21.39
CA LEU A 145 -1.59 -5.25 21.17
C LEU A 145 -1.32 -6.17 22.37
N ASP A 146 -1.39 -5.63 23.60
CA ASP A 146 -1.22 -6.40 24.82
C ASP A 146 -2.30 -7.49 24.94
N ALA A 147 -3.55 -7.15 24.65
CA ALA A 147 -4.67 -8.08 24.73
C ALA A 147 -4.52 -9.30 23.80
N VAL A 148 -3.81 -9.16 22.66
CA VAL A 148 -3.51 -10.27 21.74
C VAL A 148 -2.11 -10.83 21.89
N GLY A 149 -1.38 -10.46 22.96
CA GLY A 149 -0.06 -10.98 23.29
C GLY A 149 1.06 -10.48 22.39
N GLN A 150 0.90 -9.35 21.73
CA GLN A 150 1.96 -8.70 20.97
C GLN A 150 2.75 -7.70 21.85
N SER A 151 3.99 -7.43 21.44
CA SER A 151 4.85 -6.51 22.19
C SER A 151 4.37 -5.07 22.10
N THR A 152 4.47 -4.35 23.22
CA THR A 152 4.19 -2.91 23.33
C THR A 152 5.48 -2.14 23.65
N PRO A 153 5.60 -0.85 23.32
CA PRO A 153 4.59 -0.05 22.58
C PRO A 153 4.52 -0.39 21.09
N ALA A 154 3.40 -0.03 20.44
CA ALA A 154 3.16 -0.26 19.02
C ALA A 154 4.30 0.23 18.13
N SER A 155 4.92 1.37 18.47
CA SER A 155 6.07 1.93 17.73
C SER A 155 7.28 0.98 17.69
N THR A 156 7.55 0.27 18.78
CA THR A 156 8.63 -0.75 18.83
C THR A 156 8.25 -2.01 18.06
N GLN A 157 6.99 -2.46 18.19
CA GLN A 157 6.50 -3.63 17.48
C GLN A 157 6.51 -3.44 15.98
N VAL A 158 6.13 -2.26 15.48
CA VAL A 158 6.17 -1.92 14.06
C VAL A 158 7.58 -2.03 13.48
N VAL A 159 8.58 -1.47 14.14
CA VAL A 159 9.98 -1.56 13.68
C VAL A 159 10.47 -3.00 13.68
N ARG A 160 10.14 -3.77 14.73
CA ARG A 160 10.48 -5.20 14.82
C ARG A 160 9.88 -5.99 13.64
N LEU A 161 8.60 -5.77 13.34
CA LEU A 161 7.90 -6.45 12.25
C LEU A 161 8.41 -6.02 10.87
N ALA A 162 8.72 -4.74 10.68
CA ALA A 162 9.30 -4.22 9.44
C ALA A 162 10.70 -4.81 9.18
N THR A 163 11.55 -4.87 10.21
CA THR A 163 12.88 -5.48 10.12
C THR A 163 12.79 -6.98 9.79
N LEU A 164 11.87 -7.71 10.43
CA LEU A 164 11.63 -9.12 10.12
C LEU A 164 11.18 -9.30 8.67
N ALA A 165 10.26 -8.46 8.19
CA ALA A 165 9.78 -8.48 6.82
C ALA A 165 10.93 -8.27 5.81
N GLN A 166 11.80 -7.29 6.05
CA GLN A 166 12.97 -7.04 5.23
C GLN A 166 13.92 -8.25 5.20
N GLN A 167 14.20 -8.87 6.37
CA GLN A 167 15.04 -10.07 6.47
C GLN A 167 14.43 -11.29 5.73
N CYS A 168 13.11 -11.29 5.53
CA CYS A 168 12.42 -12.33 4.76
C CYS A 168 12.37 -12.06 3.26
N GLY A 169 12.96 -10.96 2.78
CA GLY A 169 12.97 -10.59 1.36
C GLY A 169 11.68 -9.90 0.89
N MET A 170 10.85 -9.40 1.83
CA MET A 170 9.70 -8.57 1.45
C MET A 170 10.17 -7.26 0.82
N ASP A 171 9.42 -6.76 -0.16
CA ASP A 171 9.79 -5.53 -0.89
C ASP A 171 9.50 -4.27 -0.05
N GLY A 172 8.63 -4.35 0.96
CA GLY A 172 8.27 -3.23 1.81
C GLY A 172 7.20 -3.55 2.85
N VAL A 173 6.67 -2.48 3.47
CA VAL A 173 5.60 -2.58 4.47
C VAL A 173 4.50 -1.55 4.23
N VAL A 174 3.31 -1.85 4.77
CA VAL A 174 2.25 -0.88 5.01
C VAL A 174 2.35 -0.41 6.46
N CYS A 175 2.48 0.89 6.68
CA CYS A 175 2.67 1.50 7.99
C CYS A 175 1.93 2.83 8.11
N SER A 176 1.75 3.33 9.33
CA SER A 176 1.21 4.68 9.54
C SER A 176 2.25 5.77 9.27
N ALA A 177 1.80 7.00 9.03
CA ALA A 177 2.70 8.13 8.81
C ALA A 177 3.66 8.41 9.98
N LYS A 178 3.25 8.08 11.23
CA LYS A 178 4.08 8.26 12.43
C LYS A 178 5.25 7.26 12.52
N GLU A 179 5.19 6.19 11.75
CA GLU A 179 6.13 5.08 11.79
C GLU A 179 7.17 5.16 10.67
N ILE A 180 7.02 6.13 9.75
CA ILE A 180 7.93 6.29 8.60
C ILE A 180 9.37 6.47 9.04
N GLU A 181 9.65 7.46 9.90
CA GLU A 181 11.02 7.80 10.32
C GLU A 181 11.72 6.63 11.05
N PRO A 182 11.11 5.99 12.07
CA PRO A 182 11.74 4.85 12.74
C PRO A 182 11.94 3.65 11.82
N ILE A 183 11.03 3.37 10.87
CA ILE A 183 11.22 2.30 9.90
C ILE A 183 12.34 2.66 8.91
N ARG A 184 12.42 3.91 8.45
CA ARG A 184 13.54 4.38 7.61
C ARG A 184 14.88 4.25 8.29
N ALA A 185 14.96 4.59 9.58
CA ALA A 185 16.17 4.43 10.36
C ALA A 185 16.62 2.96 10.47
N ALA A 186 15.69 2.03 10.58
CA ALA A 186 15.95 0.61 10.73
C ALA A 186 16.17 -0.15 9.41
N CYS A 187 15.37 0.17 8.37
CA CYS A 187 15.30 -0.58 7.11
C CYS A 187 15.92 0.14 5.91
N GLY A 188 16.32 1.41 6.06
CA GLY A 188 16.93 2.18 4.98
C GLY A 188 15.92 2.74 3.96
N ASN A 189 16.45 3.38 2.90
CA ASN A 189 15.64 4.17 1.97
C ASN A 189 15.00 3.34 0.85
N GLU A 190 15.57 2.22 0.49
CA GLU A 190 15.09 1.35 -0.60
C GLU A 190 13.88 0.51 -0.22
N PHE A 191 13.66 0.28 1.08
CA PHE A 191 12.52 -0.48 1.55
C PHE A 191 11.21 0.28 1.32
N VAL A 192 10.24 -0.31 0.63
CA VAL A 192 9.00 0.38 0.23
C VAL A 192 8.11 0.66 1.45
N LEU A 193 7.72 1.92 1.65
CA LEU A 193 6.76 2.31 2.68
C LEU A 193 5.47 2.81 2.03
N VAL A 194 4.40 2.03 2.16
CA VAL A 194 3.05 2.38 1.72
C VAL A 194 2.28 2.95 2.89
N VAL A 195 1.77 4.17 2.77
CA VAL A 195 1.18 4.90 3.89
C VAL A 195 -0.29 5.23 3.63
N PRO A 196 -1.23 4.53 4.29
CA PRO A 196 -2.64 4.86 4.28
C PRO A 196 -2.98 5.94 5.31
N GLY A 197 -4.25 6.34 5.36
CA GLY A 197 -4.75 7.29 6.36
C GLY A 197 -4.42 8.73 6.07
N ILE A 198 -4.04 9.03 4.84
CA ILE A 198 -3.68 10.37 4.37
C ILE A 198 -4.93 11.21 4.08
N ARG A 199 -4.86 12.49 4.45
CA ARG A 199 -5.91 13.47 4.16
C ARG A 199 -5.27 14.77 3.66
N PRO A 200 -5.72 15.33 2.52
CA PRO A 200 -5.36 16.67 2.10
C PRO A 200 -5.68 17.70 3.17
N ALA A 201 -4.99 18.82 3.17
CA ALA A 201 -5.29 19.95 4.05
C ALA A 201 -6.75 20.40 3.85
N GLY A 202 -7.50 20.57 4.96
CA GLY A 202 -8.92 20.98 4.94
C GLY A 202 -9.93 19.84 4.71
N ALA A 203 -9.51 18.63 4.43
CA ALA A 203 -10.43 17.49 4.31
C ALA A 203 -10.95 17.02 5.68
N ALA A 204 -12.21 16.54 5.73
CA ALA A 204 -12.81 16.00 6.95
C ALA A 204 -12.02 14.78 7.49
N HIS A 205 -11.81 14.75 8.80
CA HIS A 205 -11.03 13.69 9.47
C HIS A 205 -11.67 12.29 9.37
N GLY A 206 -13.02 12.22 9.32
CA GLY A 206 -13.75 10.95 9.29
C GLY A 206 -13.41 10.06 10.49
N ASP A 207 -13.24 8.77 10.25
CA ASP A 207 -12.87 7.73 11.22
C ASP A 207 -11.35 7.64 11.50
N GLN A 208 -10.53 8.46 10.83
CA GLN A 208 -9.07 8.45 11.02
C GLN A 208 -8.67 9.30 12.23
N LYS A 209 -8.17 8.65 13.28
CA LYS A 209 -7.72 9.32 14.51
C LYS A 209 -6.40 10.11 14.35
N ARG A 210 -5.66 9.89 13.25
CA ARG A 210 -4.30 10.41 13.04
C ARG A 210 -4.14 10.84 11.58
N VAL A 211 -4.38 12.11 11.30
CA VAL A 211 -4.36 12.66 9.94
C VAL A 211 -3.01 13.31 9.66
N VAL A 212 -2.40 12.97 8.53
CA VAL A 212 -1.18 13.57 7.99
C VAL A 212 -1.44 13.97 6.55
N THR A 213 -0.90 15.12 6.11
CA THR A 213 -1.06 15.56 4.73
C THR A 213 -0.17 14.77 3.77
N PRO A 214 -0.51 14.71 2.47
CA PRO A 214 0.34 14.12 1.43
C PRO A 214 1.77 14.64 1.48
N ALA A 215 1.96 15.95 1.56
CA ALA A 215 3.27 16.59 1.62
C ALA A 215 4.10 16.10 2.81
N ILE A 216 3.54 16.09 4.02
CA ILE A 216 4.24 15.66 5.23
C ILE A 216 4.64 14.18 5.12
N ALA A 217 3.74 13.30 4.69
CA ALA A 217 4.07 11.89 4.56
C ALA A 217 5.20 11.63 3.57
N MET A 218 5.20 12.32 2.42
CA MET A 218 6.24 12.17 1.41
C MET A 218 7.59 12.72 1.89
N THR A 219 7.62 13.89 2.52
CA THR A 219 8.86 14.46 3.06
C THR A 219 9.44 13.66 4.23
N SER A 220 8.59 13.00 5.02
CA SER A 220 9.03 12.04 6.05
C SER A 220 9.60 10.75 5.45
N GLY A 221 9.42 10.49 4.15
CA GLY A 221 10.03 9.35 3.46
C GLY A 221 9.07 8.23 3.05
N ALA A 222 7.74 8.48 2.94
CA ALA A 222 6.83 7.52 2.31
C ALA A 222 7.27 7.22 0.86
N SER A 223 7.05 5.99 0.39
CA SER A 223 7.28 5.61 -1.01
C SER A 223 6.06 5.89 -1.87
N CYS A 224 4.88 5.59 -1.34
CA CYS A 224 3.60 5.94 -1.94
C CYS A 224 2.51 6.06 -0.87
N LEU A 225 1.43 6.73 -1.23
CA LEU A 225 0.31 7.03 -0.37
C LEU A 225 -0.94 6.28 -0.82
N VAL A 226 -1.81 5.95 0.14
CA VAL A 226 -3.14 5.40 -0.14
C VAL A 226 -4.19 6.40 0.35
N VAL A 227 -5.03 6.86 -0.59
CA VAL A 227 -6.13 7.80 -0.32
C VAL A 227 -7.43 7.21 -0.86
N GLY A 228 -8.48 7.22 -0.05
CA GLY A 228 -9.81 6.70 -0.40
C GLY A 228 -10.81 7.85 -0.55
N ARG A 229 -11.74 7.97 0.42
CA ARG A 229 -12.87 8.91 0.42
C ARG A 229 -12.60 10.34 -0.02
N PRO A 230 -11.46 10.99 0.34
CA PRO A 230 -11.15 12.32 -0.19
C PRO A 230 -11.13 12.43 -1.71
N ILE A 231 -10.91 11.31 -2.40
CA ILE A 231 -10.96 11.24 -3.86
C ILE A 231 -12.28 10.63 -4.32
N THR A 232 -12.65 9.46 -3.79
CA THR A 232 -13.77 8.68 -4.31
C THR A 232 -15.15 9.31 -4.02
N GLN A 233 -15.23 10.18 -3.02
CA GLN A 233 -16.46 10.92 -2.65
C GLN A 233 -16.42 12.41 -3.06
N ALA A 234 -15.38 12.84 -3.78
CA ALA A 234 -15.34 14.18 -4.34
C ALA A 234 -16.32 14.31 -5.52
N ASP A 235 -16.86 15.49 -5.74
CA ASP A 235 -17.71 15.78 -6.91
C ASP A 235 -16.98 15.46 -8.21
N GLU A 236 -15.67 15.82 -8.26
CA GLU A 236 -14.78 15.54 -9.38
C GLU A 236 -13.57 14.72 -8.93
N PRO A 237 -13.67 13.37 -8.87
CA PRO A 237 -12.60 12.50 -8.36
C PRO A 237 -11.26 12.66 -9.08
N SER A 238 -11.29 12.89 -10.40
CA SER A 238 -10.07 13.10 -11.19
C SER A 238 -9.36 14.41 -10.83
N ALA A 239 -10.09 15.48 -10.52
CA ALA A 239 -9.52 16.75 -10.06
C ALA A 239 -8.92 16.58 -8.67
N ALA A 240 -9.65 15.98 -7.73
CA ALA A 240 -9.15 15.71 -6.38
C ALA A 240 -7.87 14.85 -6.38
N ALA A 241 -7.78 13.85 -7.25
CA ALA A 241 -6.58 13.04 -7.40
C ALA A 241 -5.40 13.85 -7.97
N LYS A 242 -5.63 14.72 -8.96
CA LYS A 242 -4.61 15.61 -9.54
C LYS A 242 -4.07 16.60 -8.52
N ASP A 243 -4.91 17.18 -7.69
CA ASP A 243 -4.50 18.13 -6.64
C ASP A 243 -3.58 17.44 -5.62
N ILE A 244 -3.90 16.22 -5.21
CA ILE A 244 -3.05 15.43 -4.31
C ILE A 244 -1.72 15.07 -4.99
N LEU A 245 -1.73 14.68 -6.26
CA LEU A 245 -0.50 14.41 -7.01
C LEU A 245 0.37 15.66 -7.15
N ALA A 246 -0.22 16.83 -7.34
CA ALA A 246 0.49 18.11 -7.38
C ALA A 246 1.11 18.46 -6.03
N GLU A 247 0.39 18.24 -4.91
CA GLU A 247 0.93 18.41 -3.55
C GLU A 247 2.14 17.48 -3.31
N ILE A 248 2.03 16.21 -3.70
CA ILE A 248 3.12 15.22 -3.61
C ILE A 248 4.34 15.70 -4.40
N ALA A 249 4.15 16.09 -5.65
CA ALA A 249 5.22 16.52 -6.54
C ALA A 249 5.93 17.79 -6.01
N GLY A 250 5.17 18.76 -5.50
CA GLY A 250 5.71 19.96 -4.87
C GLY A 250 6.56 19.66 -3.64
N ALA A 251 6.08 18.78 -2.77
CA ALA A 251 6.79 18.37 -1.56
C ALA A 251 8.11 17.65 -1.87
N VAL A 252 8.10 16.75 -2.86
CA VAL A 252 9.30 16.01 -3.28
C VAL A 252 10.35 16.94 -3.89
N LYS A 253 9.93 17.90 -4.72
CA LYS A 253 10.82 18.90 -5.31
C LYS A 253 11.48 19.76 -4.23
N ALA A 254 10.69 20.30 -3.29
CA ALA A 254 11.20 21.10 -2.19
C ALA A 254 12.18 20.36 -1.27
N ALA A 255 12.04 19.05 -1.12
CA ALA A 255 12.97 18.23 -0.33
C ALA A 255 14.28 17.89 -1.08
N ALA A 256 14.33 18.09 -2.39
CA ALA A 256 15.51 17.83 -3.22
C ALA A 256 16.43 19.06 -3.38
N GLU A 257 15.89 20.25 -3.14
CA GLU A 257 16.59 21.54 -3.11
C GLU A 257 17.26 21.79 -1.74
#